data_aefd38a37de5729e6d5f38a4e69904ec
#
_entry.id   aefd38a37de5729e6d5f38a4e69904ec
#
_cell.length_a   1.000
_cell.length_b   1.000
_cell.length_c   1.000
_cell.angle_alpha   90.00
_cell.angle_beta   90.00
_cell.angle_gamma   90.00
#
_symmetry.space_group_name_H-M   'P 1'
#
loop_
_entity.id
_entity.type
_entity.pdbx_description
1 polymer ?
#
loop_
_entity_poly.entity_id
_entity_poly.type
_entity_poly.pdbx_seq_one_letter_code
_entity_poly.pdbx_strand_id
1 'polypeptide(L)'
;MLEFVPFPLLIGLVILILVLAILWRRKFSLSYLFFFSVFWVYLLLVTGVTLFPMPIPDLTGGSEARQSAFDILSRVNPIPFDFGQFANLNPTYVFFREIVANIVLTMPFGFLISFLTPVKPRNIPMLALAVGIGIETIQLVICLALGMAYRGVDINDAMMNALGVLFGYGFFRLFSWLFLAMTERLKLEHKGLFAYVHTISSPIQPLSSSRPSSLP
;
A
#
# COMPACT_ATOMS: atom_id res chain seq x y z
N MET A 1 16.27 19.49 -6.12
CA MET A 1 15.41 18.38 -5.64
C MET A 1 14.29 18.16 -6.63
N LEU A 2 13.97 16.89 -6.92
CA LEU A 2 12.80 16.52 -7.68
C LEU A 2 11.62 16.39 -6.72
N GLU A 3 10.58 17.21 -6.92
CA GLU A 3 9.36 17.14 -6.14
C GLU A 3 8.35 16.21 -6.81
N PHE A 4 7.41 15.66 -6.02
CA PHE A 4 6.37 14.77 -6.54
C PHE A 4 5.37 15.50 -7.45
N VAL A 5 5.12 16.77 -7.17
CA VAL A 5 4.24 17.64 -7.97
C VAL A 5 5.11 18.63 -8.73
N PRO A 6 4.87 18.90 -10.04
CA PRO A 6 3.75 18.38 -10.85
C PRO A 6 4.06 17.08 -11.64
N PHE A 7 5.33 16.84 -12.03
CA PHE A 7 5.64 15.87 -13.06
C PHE A 7 5.36 14.41 -12.69
N PRO A 8 5.87 13.84 -11.58
CA PRO A 8 5.64 12.44 -11.25
C PRO A 8 4.15 12.15 -11.03
N LEU A 9 3.41 13.09 -10.42
CA LEU A 9 1.96 12.98 -10.25
C LEU A 9 1.23 12.92 -11.58
N LEU A 10 1.55 13.83 -12.51
CA LEU A 10 0.93 13.84 -13.85
C LEU A 10 1.21 12.56 -14.62
N ILE A 11 2.43 12.05 -14.59
CA ILE A 11 2.78 10.77 -15.22
C ILE A 11 1.95 9.64 -14.61
N GLY A 12 1.83 9.58 -13.28
CA GLY A 12 1.03 8.57 -12.59
C GLY A 12 -0.45 8.63 -12.96
N LEU A 13 -1.01 9.84 -13.14
CA LEU A 13 -2.41 10.02 -13.58
C LEU A 13 -2.61 9.63 -15.05
N VAL A 14 -1.66 9.94 -15.93
CA VAL A 14 -1.71 9.50 -17.34
C VAL A 14 -1.68 7.97 -17.43
N ILE A 15 -0.79 7.33 -16.66
CA ILE A 15 -0.75 5.85 -16.59
C ILE A 15 -2.08 5.30 -16.08
N LEU A 16 -2.69 5.91 -15.06
CA LEU A 16 -4.02 5.52 -14.58
C LEU A 16 -5.04 5.53 -15.69
N ILE A 17 -5.12 6.62 -16.46
CA ILE A 17 -6.08 6.75 -17.57
C ILE A 17 -5.86 5.63 -18.61
N LEU A 18 -4.61 5.36 -18.98
CA LEU A 18 -4.29 4.30 -19.94
C LEU A 18 -4.68 2.91 -19.41
N VAL A 19 -4.38 2.62 -18.14
CA VAL A 19 -4.76 1.34 -17.51
C VAL A 19 -6.28 1.21 -17.42
N LEU A 20 -7.00 2.26 -17.05
CA LEU A 20 -8.46 2.24 -16.99
C LEU A 20 -9.06 2.00 -18.39
N ALA A 21 -8.50 2.59 -19.45
CA ALA A 21 -8.95 2.34 -20.81
C ALA A 21 -8.75 0.86 -21.22
N ILE A 22 -7.64 0.24 -20.82
CA ILE A 22 -7.38 -1.18 -21.06
C ILE A 22 -8.36 -2.05 -20.26
N LEU A 23 -8.57 -1.78 -18.98
CA LEU A 23 -9.50 -2.53 -18.13
C LEU A 23 -10.95 -2.40 -18.64
N TRP A 24 -11.34 -1.21 -19.07
CA TRP A 24 -12.64 -0.97 -19.71
C TRP A 24 -12.82 -1.83 -20.96
N ARG A 25 -11.82 -1.85 -21.85
CA ARG A 25 -11.84 -2.71 -23.05
C ARG A 25 -11.92 -4.20 -22.70
N ARG A 26 -11.35 -4.60 -21.56
CA ARG A 26 -11.44 -5.95 -21.01
C ARG A 26 -12.77 -6.23 -20.29
N LYS A 27 -13.72 -5.29 -20.34
CA LYS A 27 -15.08 -5.41 -19.76
C LYS A 27 -15.12 -5.59 -18.25
N PHE A 28 -14.14 -5.05 -17.50
CA PHE A 28 -14.24 -4.96 -16.06
C PHE A 28 -15.42 -4.06 -15.66
N SER A 29 -16.08 -4.38 -14.53
CA SER A 29 -17.23 -3.62 -14.05
C SER A 29 -16.82 -2.19 -13.65
N LEU A 30 -17.77 -1.24 -13.76
CA LEU A 30 -17.56 0.14 -13.32
C LEU A 30 -17.18 0.23 -11.84
N SER A 31 -17.75 -0.64 -11.01
CA SER A 31 -17.42 -0.72 -9.58
C SER A 31 -15.96 -1.13 -9.36
N TYR A 32 -15.47 -2.10 -10.12
CA TYR A 32 -14.05 -2.48 -10.07
C TYR A 32 -13.14 -1.31 -10.49
N LEU A 33 -13.47 -0.63 -11.60
CA LEU A 33 -12.70 0.51 -12.09
C LEU A 33 -12.67 1.65 -11.07
N PHE A 34 -13.77 1.90 -10.37
CA PHE A 34 -13.84 2.87 -9.28
C PHE A 34 -12.87 2.53 -8.14
N PHE A 35 -12.94 1.31 -7.59
CA PHE A 35 -12.02 0.90 -6.51
C PHE A 35 -10.57 0.85 -6.97
N PHE A 36 -10.32 0.45 -8.22
CA PHE A 36 -8.98 0.48 -8.82
C PHE A 36 -8.45 1.92 -8.89
N SER A 37 -9.27 2.88 -9.31
CA SER A 37 -8.87 4.30 -9.37
C SER A 37 -8.54 4.85 -7.99
N VAL A 38 -9.38 4.55 -6.98
CA VAL A 38 -9.15 4.98 -5.58
C VAL A 38 -7.83 4.38 -5.07
N PHE A 39 -7.61 3.09 -5.30
CA PHE A 39 -6.39 2.41 -4.89
C PHE A 39 -5.15 2.98 -5.59
N TRP A 40 -5.23 3.25 -6.89
CA TRP A 40 -4.12 3.83 -7.65
C TRP A 40 -3.75 5.23 -7.15
N VAL A 41 -4.75 6.11 -6.96
CA VAL A 41 -4.52 7.46 -6.41
C VAL A 41 -3.89 7.36 -5.02
N TYR A 42 -4.37 6.45 -4.18
CA TYR A 42 -3.75 6.18 -2.88
C TYR A 42 -2.27 5.76 -3.05
N LEU A 43 -1.93 4.85 -3.97
CA LEU A 43 -0.53 4.46 -4.22
C LEU A 43 0.33 5.63 -4.70
N LEU A 44 -0.22 6.55 -5.51
CA LEU A 44 0.48 7.78 -5.89
C LEU A 44 0.77 8.66 -4.67
N LEU A 45 -0.18 8.81 -3.74
CA LEU A 45 0.05 9.56 -2.50
C LEU A 45 1.12 8.91 -1.63
N VAL A 46 1.07 7.58 -1.46
CA VAL A 46 2.12 6.83 -0.74
C VAL A 46 3.48 7.07 -1.38
N THR A 47 3.58 6.95 -2.71
CA THR A 47 4.82 7.22 -3.46
C THR A 47 5.34 8.64 -3.21
N GLY A 48 4.43 9.63 -3.22
CA GLY A 48 4.77 11.02 -2.91
C GLY A 48 5.35 11.21 -1.51
N VAL A 49 4.77 10.57 -0.51
CA VAL A 49 5.21 10.69 0.89
C VAL A 49 6.49 9.90 1.15
N THR A 50 6.62 8.70 0.60
CA THR A 50 7.72 7.79 0.92
C THR A 50 8.99 8.06 0.12
N LEU A 51 8.88 8.52 -1.14
CA LEU A 51 10.02 8.67 -2.04
C LEU A 51 10.41 10.12 -2.34
N PHE A 52 9.49 11.09 -2.19
CA PHE A 52 9.75 12.49 -2.51
C PHE A 52 9.83 13.38 -1.26
N PRO A 53 10.54 14.53 -1.30
CA PRO A 53 11.36 14.99 -2.42
C PRO A 53 12.60 14.14 -2.63
N MET A 54 12.97 13.92 -3.90
CA MET A 54 14.14 13.11 -4.28
C MET A 54 15.29 14.04 -4.69
N PRO A 55 16.52 13.83 -4.18
CA PRO A 55 17.67 14.63 -4.62
C PRO A 55 17.98 14.33 -6.09
N ILE A 56 18.31 15.38 -6.85
CA ILE A 56 18.83 15.22 -8.21
C ILE A 56 20.35 15.12 -8.10
N PRO A 57 20.98 14.02 -8.55
CA PRO A 57 22.42 13.90 -8.54
C PRO A 57 23.05 15.01 -9.39
N ASP A 58 24.09 15.66 -8.87
CA ASP A 58 24.87 16.59 -9.66
C ASP A 58 25.76 15.81 -10.65
N LEU A 59 25.37 15.87 -11.92
CA LEU A 59 26.09 15.22 -13.01
C LEU A 59 27.33 16.02 -13.47
N THR A 60 27.51 17.25 -12.96
CA THR A 60 28.60 18.16 -13.38
C THR A 60 29.89 17.98 -12.59
N GLY A 61 29.91 17.00 -11.63
CA GLY A 61 31.12 16.72 -10.84
C GLY A 61 31.37 17.72 -9.70
N GLY A 62 30.34 18.50 -9.35
CA GLY A 62 30.36 19.37 -8.17
C GLY A 62 30.37 18.59 -6.86
N SER A 63 30.92 19.18 -5.85
CA SER A 63 31.51 18.68 -4.62
C SER A 63 30.65 17.87 -3.62
N GLU A 64 29.50 17.35 -3.96
CA GLU A 64 28.89 16.31 -3.15
C GLU A 64 29.32 14.94 -3.70
N ALA A 65 30.47 14.45 -3.22
CA ALA A 65 30.98 13.15 -3.56
C ALA A 65 29.88 12.09 -3.31
N ARG A 66 29.58 11.28 -4.35
CA ARG A 66 28.68 10.13 -4.19
C ARG A 66 29.17 9.29 -3.02
N GLN A 67 28.27 9.00 -2.10
CA GLN A 67 28.54 8.12 -0.98
C GLN A 67 28.81 6.70 -1.52
N SER A 68 29.74 5.98 -0.89
CA SER A 68 29.94 4.59 -1.22
C SER A 68 28.71 3.75 -0.82
N ALA A 69 28.53 2.60 -1.48
CA ALA A 69 27.47 1.68 -1.08
C ALA A 69 27.63 1.25 0.39
N PHE A 70 28.87 1.13 0.87
CA PHE A 70 29.15 0.80 2.26
C PHE A 70 28.66 1.90 3.22
N ASP A 71 28.89 3.17 2.90
CA ASP A 71 28.41 4.29 3.73
C ASP A 71 26.87 4.35 3.79
N ILE A 72 26.19 4.04 2.68
CA ILE A 72 24.74 3.99 2.63
C ILE A 72 24.21 2.82 3.48
N LEU A 73 24.79 1.63 3.30
CA LEU A 73 24.39 0.43 4.04
C LEU A 73 24.65 0.54 5.54
N SER A 74 25.72 1.24 5.95
CA SER A 74 26.03 1.47 7.36
C SER A 74 25.00 2.34 8.09
N ARG A 75 24.12 3.05 7.37
CA ARG A 75 23.04 3.87 7.91
C ARG A 75 21.70 3.13 8.00
N VAL A 76 21.63 1.90 7.51
CA VAL A 76 20.45 1.06 7.63
C VAL A 76 20.32 0.60 9.09
N ASN A 77 19.15 0.76 9.68
CA ASN A 77 18.86 0.22 11.00
C ASN A 77 18.20 -1.18 10.88
N PRO A 78 18.94 -2.27 11.07
CA PRO A 78 18.38 -3.62 11.01
C PRO A 78 17.87 -4.13 12.36
N ILE A 79 17.95 -3.34 13.45
CA ILE A 79 17.66 -3.80 14.80
C ILE A 79 16.22 -3.44 15.16
N PRO A 80 15.33 -4.43 15.36
CA PRO A 80 13.95 -4.17 15.75
C PRO A 80 13.89 -3.45 17.12
N PHE A 81 12.99 -2.46 17.20
CA PHE A 81 12.75 -1.64 18.38
C PHE A 81 13.94 -0.77 18.82
N ASP A 82 14.99 -0.65 18.00
CA ASP A 82 16.04 0.34 18.22
C ASP A 82 15.62 1.69 17.59
N PHE A 83 15.26 2.64 18.45
CA PHE A 83 14.95 4.02 18.09
C PHE A 83 16.09 4.97 18.49
N GLY A 84 17.32 4.45 18.67
CA GLY A 84 18.47 5.18 19.19
C GLY A 84 18.82 6.45 18.40
N GLN A 85 18.59 6.48 17.11
CA GLN A 85 18.75 7.70 16.28
C GLN A 85 17.81 8.86 16.71
N PHE A 86 16.73 8.55 17.43
CA PHE A 86 15.74 9.50 17.94
C PHE A 86 15.80 9.68 19.46
N ALA A 87 16.82 9.12 20.14
CA ALA A 87 16.91 9.10 21.59
C ALA A 87 16.85 10.49 22.25
N ASN A 88 17.26 11.53 21.51
CA ASN A 88 17.25 12.93 21.99
C ASN A 88 15.96 13.69 21.63
N LEU A 89 15.01 13.06 20.93
CA LEU A 89 13.74 13.66 20.55
C LEU A 89 12.66 13.38 21.60
N ASN A 90 11.61 14.23 21.57
CA ASN A 90 10.45 14.01 22.43
C ASN A 90 9.81 12.65 22.10
N PRO A 91 9.59 11.75 23.10
CA PRO A 91 8.97 10.44 22.89
C PRO A 91 7.61 10.50 22.17
N THR A 92 6.81 11.53 22.44
CA THR A 92 5.52 11.74 21.75
C THR A 92 5.73 11.99 20.26
N TYR A 93 6.73 12.77 19.88
CA TYR A 93 7.05 13.04 18.49
C TYR A 93 7.50 11.75 17.77
N VAL A 94 8.39 10.97 18.40
CA VAL A 94 8.84 9.67 17.87
C VAL A 94 7.66 8.72 17.65
N PHE A 95 6.77 8.61 18.67
CA PHE A 95 5.59 7.77 18.58
C PHE A 95 4.70 8.14 17.39
N PHE A 96 4.37 9.40 17.22
CA PHE A 96 3.49 9.81 16.11
C PHE A 96 4.17 9.71 14.75
N ARG A 97 5.44 10.05 14.64
CA ARG A 97 6.17 10.08 13.39
C ARG A 97 6.57 8.69 12.92
N GLU A 98 7.18 7.88 13.79
CA GLU A 98 7.78 6.60 13.39
C GLU A 98 6.78 5.43 13.49
N ILE A 99 5.85 5.50 14.43
CA ILE A 99 4.89 4.41 14.63
C ILE A 99 3.57 4.71 13.95
N VAL A 100 2.88 5.78 14.38
CA VAL A 100 1.51 6.06 13.90
C VAL A 100 1.51 6.41 12.42
N ALA A 101 2.46 7.20 11.93
CA ALA A 101 2.50 7.63 10.53
C ALA A 101 2.67 6.43 9.58
N ASN A 102 3.57 5.49 9.86
CA ASN A 102 3.80 4.31 9.05
C ASN A 102 2.59 3.36 9.05
N ILE A 103 1.94 3.18 10.21
CA ILE A 103 0.70 2.40 10.30
C ILE A 103 -0.41 3.05 9.46
N VAL A 104 -0.66 4.34 9.63
CA VAL A 104 -1.71 5.07 8.91
C VAL A 104 -1.43 5.13 7.41
N LEU A 105 -0.17 5.24 7.03
CA LEU A 105 0.25 5.27 5.62
C LEU A 105 -0.18 4.01 4.86
N THR A 106 -0.04 2.84 5.46
CA THR A 106 -0.27 1.55 4.79
C THR A 106 -1.62 0.90 5.13
N MET A 107 -2.36 1.44 6.12
CA MET A 107 -3.69 0.97 6.47
C MET A 107 -4.68 0.99 5.28
N PRO A 108 -4.75 2.03 4.44
CA PRO A 108 -5.61 2.02 3.27
C PRO A 108 -5.25 0.92 2.26
N PHE A 109 -3.97 0.51 2.17
CA PHE A 109 -3.58 -0.61 1.33
C PHE A 109 -4.28 -1.89 1.75
N GLY A 110 -4.21 -2.24 3.04
CA GLY A 110 -4.83 -3.44 3.59
C GLY A 110 -6.35 -3.44 3.43
N PHE A 111 -6.98 -2.27 3.52
CA PHE A 111 -8.42 -2.10 3.32
C PHE A 111 -8.81 -2.23 1.85
N LEU A 112 -8.19 -1.47 0.97
CA LEU A 112 -8.58 -1.33 -0.44
C LEU A 112 -8.23 -2.54 -1.30
N ILE A 113 -7.13 -3.23 -1.01
CA ILE A 113 -6.69 -4.38 -1.81
C ILE A 113 -7.76 -5.48 -1.87
N SER A 114 -8.56 -5.61 -0.80
CA SER A 114 -9.63 -6.60 -0.70
C SER A 114 -10.78 -6.36 -1.68
N PHE A 115 -10.96 -5.13 -2.17
CA PHE A 115 -11.94 -4.81 -3.22
C PHE A 115 -11.44 -5.15 -4.62
N LEU A 116 -10.14 -5.32 -4.81
CA LEU A 116 -9.54 -5.56 -6.13
C LEU A 116 -9.20 -7.03 -6.37
N THR A 117 -8.86 -7.74 -5.31
CA THR A 117 -8.47 -9.15 -5.41
C THR A 117 -8.90 -9.93 -4.18
N PRO A 118 -9.40 -11.17 -4.35
CA PRO A 118 -9.79 -12.02 -3.24
C PRO A 118 -8.54 -12.54 -2.51
N VAL A 119 -8.10 -11.81 -1.48
CA VAL A 119 -6.98 -12.25 -0.65
C VAL A 119 -7.49 -13.20 0.43
N LYS A 120 -6.92 -14.41 0.45
CA LYS A 120 -7.24 -15.38 1.51
C LYS A 120 -6.68 -14.87 2.85
N PRO A 121 -7.44 -14.96 3.96
CA PRO A 121 -7.00 -14.45 5.27
C PRO A 121 -5.63 -14.95 5.70
N ARG A 122 -5.31 -16.22 5.40
CA ARG A 122 -4.01 -16.83 5.71
C ARG A 122 -2.80 -16.19 5.00
N ASN A 123 -3.05 -15.49 3.88
CA ASN A 123 -1.99 -14.85 3.08
C ASN A 123 -1.77 -13.38 3.49
N ILE A 124 -2.64 -12.81 4.31
CA ILE A 124 -2.55 -11.41 4.72
C ILE A 124 -1.26 -11.10 5.48
N PRO A 125 -0.79 -11.92 6.44
CA PRO A 125 0.48 -11.65 7.12
C PRO A 125 1.66 -11.60 6.16
N MET A 126 1.70 -12.51 5.17
CA MET A 126 2.77 -12.50 4.16
C MET A 126 2.67 -11.29 3.24
N LEU A 127 1.47 -10.88 2.85
CA LEU A 127 1.25 -9.64 2.08
C LEU A 127 1.69 -8.41 2.88
N ALA A 128 1.36 -8.36 4.16
CA ALA A 128 1.74 -7.26 5.05
C ALA A 128 3.27 -7.13 5.15
N LEU A 129 3.97 -8.24 5.39
CA LEU A 129 5.43 -8.27 5.40
C LEU A 129 6.02 -7.85 4.05
N ALA A 130 5.45 -8.35 2.94
CA ALA A 130 5.91 -7.99 1.60
C ALA A 130 5.76 -6.49 1.32
N VAL A 131 4.68 -5.85 1.78
CA VAL A 131 4.48 -4.41 1.63
C VAL A 131 5.46 -3.63 2.51
N GLY A 132 5.60 -3.98 3.80
CA GLY A 132 6.51 -3.28 4.70
C GLY A 132 7.95 -3.36 4.24
N ILE A 133 8.46 -4.56 3.99
CA ILE A 133 9.83 -4.78 3.49
C ILE A 133 9.99 -4.17 2.09
N GLY A 134 8.96 -4.23 1.25
CA GLY A 134 9.00 -3.70 -0.11
C GLY A 134 9.23 -2.19 -0.14
N ILE A 135 8.56 -1.43 0.73
CA ILE A 135 8.75 0.04 0.84
C ILE A 135 10.21 0.35 1.20
N GLU A 136 10.73 -0.27 2.27
CA GLU A 136 12.12 -0.06 2.72
C GLU A 136 13.14 -0.49 1.67
N THR A 137 12.89 -1.61 0.98
CA THR A 137 13.75 -2.09 -0.10
C THR A 137 13.79 -1.11 -1.27
N ILE A 138 12.66 -0.55 -1.68
CA ILE A 138 12.59 0.46 -2.75
C ILE A 138 13.38 1.71 -2.34
N GLN A 139 13.23 2.19 -1.11
CA GLN A 139 13.99 3.34 -0.60
C GLN A 139 15.49 3.07 -0.61
N LEU A 140 15.92 1.89 -0.14
CA LEU A 140 17.33 1.49 -0.17
C LEU A 140 17.89 1.43 -1.59
N VAL A 141 17.15 0.80 -2.52
CA VAL A 141 17.57 0.70 -3.93
C VAL A 141 17.73 2.08 -4.55
N ILE A 142 16.82 3.01 -4.26
CA ILE A 142 16.93 4.38 -4.77
C ILE A 142 18.11 5.11 -4.13
N CYS A 143 18.35 4.99 -2.82
CA CYS A 143 19.52 5.56 -2.16
C CYS A 143 20.83 5.06 -2.80
N LEU A 144 20.95 3.75 -3.06
CA LEU A 144 22.11 3.15 -3.70
C LEU A 144 22.25 3.62 -5.15
N ALA A 145 21.17 3.70 -5.91
CA ALA A 145 21.19 4.16 -7.31
C ALA A 145 21.64 5.63 -7.43
N LEU A 146 21.15 6.48 -6.52
CA LEU A 146 21.54 7.88 -6.46
C LEU A 146 22.93 8.11 -5.85
N GLY A 147 23.47 7.12 -5.09
CA GLY A 147 24.68 7.27 -4.31
C GLY A 147 24.53 8.27 -3.16
N MET A 148 23.35 8.36 -2.57
CA MET A 148 23.01 9.32 -1.52
C MET A 148 22.00 8.71 -0.53
N ALA A 149 22.35 8.69 0.76
CA ALA A 149 21.44 8.26 1.83
C ALA A 149 20.45 9.38 2.18
N TYR A 150 19.50 9.68 1.29
CA TYR A 150 18.50 10.74 1.48
C TYR A 150 17.27 10.29 2.27
N ARG A 151 17.05 8.99 2.41
CA ARG A 151 16.03 8.37 3.26
C ARG A 151 16.68 7.44 4.26
N GLY A 152 16.12 7.41 5.46
CA GLY A 152 16.45 6.37 6.44
C GLY A 152 15.77 5.06 6.02
N VAL A 153 16.49 3.96 6.12
CA VAL A 153 15.96 2.61 5.91
C VAL A 153 15.97 1.91 7.27
N ASP A 154 14.79 1.58 7.77
CA ASP A 154 14.62 1.13 9.14
C ASP A 154 13.68 -0.08 9.21
N ILE A 155 14.13 -1.14 9.91
CA ILE A 155 13.30 -2.33 10.12
C ILE A 155 12.03 -1.99 10.92
N ASN A 156 12.06 -0.97 11.78
CA ASN A 156 10.88 -0.53 12.54
C ASN A 156 9.82 0.04 11.62
N ASP A 157 10.21 0.80 10.60
CA ASP A 157 9.30 1.33 9.58
C ASP A 157 8.67 0.19 8.77
N ALA A 158 9.46 -0.82 8.37
CA ALA A 158 8.93 -2.01 7.72
C ALA A 158 7.90 -2.75 8.60
N MET A 159 8.17 -2.87 9.91
CA MET A 159 7.24 -3.51 10.85
C MET A 159 5.96 -2.71 11.04
N MET A 160 6.05 -1.38 11.17
CA MET A 160 4.88 -0.51 11.35
C MET A 160 4.05 -0.44 10.06
N ASN A 161 4.70 -0.42 8.89
CA ASN A 161 4.03 -0.54 7.60
C ASN A 161 3.28 -1.88 7.47
N ALA A 162 3.90 -2.99 7.88
CA ALA A 162 3.23 -4.30 7.90
C ALA A 162 2.02 -4.32 8.85
N LEU A 163 2.15 -3.75 10.05
CA LEU A 163 1.03 -3.61 10.99
C LEU A 163 -0.10 -2.77 10.39
N GLY A 164 0.20 -1.70 9.66
CA GLY A 164 -0.81 -0.89 8.98
C GLY A 164 -1.63 -1.71 8.00
N VAL A 165 -0.99 -2.56 7.19
CA VAL A 165 -1.71 -3.48 6.27
C VAL A 165 -2.62 -4.45 7.04
N LEU A 166 -2.15 -5.01 8.16
CA LEU A 166 -2.95 -5.90 9.00
C LEU A 166 -4.18 -5.18 9.57
N PHE A 167 -4.00 -3.99 10.13
CA PHE A 167 -5.11 -3.18 10.64
C PHE A 167 -6.08 -2.81 9.52
N GLY A 168 -5.58 -2.41 8.35
CA GLY A 168 -6.42 -2.09 7.19
C GLY A 168 -7.30 -3.26 6.77
N TYR A 169 -6.73 -4.46 6.73
CA TYR A 169 -7.52 -5.68 6.48
C TYR A 169 -8.52 -5.97 7.59
N GLY A 170 -8.14 -5.77 8.86
CA GLY A 170 -9.05 -5.88 9.99
C GLY A 170 -10.26 -4.93 9.85
N PHE A 171 -10.00 -3.68 9.47
CA PHE A 171 -11.07 -2.70 9.18
C PHE A 171 -11.94 -3.11 7.99
N PHE A 172 -11.36 -3.68 6.93
CA PHE A 172 -12.15 -4.24 5.84
C PHE A 172 -13.08 -5.37 6.33
N ARG A 173 -12.60 -6.26 7.18
CA ARG A 173 -13.43 -7.34 7.77
C ARG A 173 -14.58 -6.79 8.62
N LEU A 174 -14.29 -5.80 9.45
CA LEU A 174 -15.30 -5.12 10.27
C LEU A 174 -16.33 -4.41 9.39
N PHE A 175 -15.87 -3.66 8.39
CA PHE A 175 -16.74 -3.00 7.41
C PHE A 175 -17.63 -4.01 6.68
N SER A 176 -17.08 -5.13 6.19
CA SER A 176 -17.83 -6.17 5.51
C SER A 176 -18.93 -6.77 6.40
N TRP A 177 -18.61 -7.05 7.65
CA TRP A 177 -19.57 -7.57 8.61
C TRP A 177 -20.72 -6.58 8.87
N LEU A 178 -20.40 -5.32 9.14
CA LEU A 178 -21.39 -4.26 9.34
C LEU A 178 -22.26 -4.04 8.10
N PHE A 179 -21.63 -4.01 6.92
CA PHE A 179 -22.32 -3.81 5.65
C PHE A 179 -23.33 -4.93 5.38
N LEU A 180 -22.93 -6.19 5.55
CA LEU A 180 -23.84 -7.34 5.38
C LEU A 180 -25.00 -7.29 6.39
N ALA A 181 -24.71 -7.04 7.67
CA ALA A 181 -25.74 -6.95 8.71
C ALA A 181 -26.75 -5.83 8.43
N MET A 182 -26.29 -4.69 7.90
CA MET A 182 -27.17 -3.56 7.54
C MET A 182 -28.00 -3.86 6.30
N THR A 183 -27.41 -4.45 5.27
CA THR A 183 -28.13 -4.76 4.02
C THR A 183 -29.21 -5.82 4.21
N GLU A 184 -28.96 -6.82 5.06
CA GLU A 184 -29.97 -7.83 5.44
C GLU A 184 -31.12 -7.20 6.22
N ARG A 185 -30.84 -6.35 7.21
CA ARG A 185 -31.87 -5.70 8.02
C ARG A 185 -32.76 -4.74 7.22
N LEU A 186 -32.15 -3.98 6.29
CA LEU A 186 -32.86 -2.96 5.53
C LEU A 186 -33.46 -3.51 4.22
N LYS A 187 -33.25 -4.79 3.90
CA LYS A 187 -33.69 -5.44 2.65
C LYS A 187 -33.35 -4.61 1.41
N LEU A 188 -32.13 -4.05 1.38
CA LEU A 188 -31.70 -3.16 0.30
C LEU A 188 -31.50 -3.95 -1.00
N GLU A 189 -31.99 -3.39 -2.09
CA GLU A 189 -31.71 -3.95 -3.41
C GLU A 189 -30.22 -3.82 -3.76
N HIS A 190 -29.61 -4.92 -4.18
CA HIS A 190 -28.21 -4.96 -4.55
C HIS A 190 -28.04 -4.61 -6.03
N LYS A 191 -27.80 -3.31 -6.34
CA LYS A 191 -27.53 -2.84 -7.71
C LYS A 191 -26.19 -2.08 -7.78
N GLY A 192 -25.51 -2.18 -8.88
CA GLY A 192 -24.27 -1.42 -9.16
C GLY A 192 -23.18 -1.62 -8.11
N LEU A 193 -22.74 -0.53 -7.50
CA LEU A 193 -21.67 -0.53 -6.48
C LEU A 193 -22.03 -1.35 -5.24
N PHE A 194 -23.30 -1.27 -4.78
CA PHE A 194 -23.78 -2.04 -3.64
C PHE A 194 -23.72 -3.55 -3.89
N ALA A 195 -24.10 -4.01 -5.08
CA ALA A 195 -23.99 -5.42 -5.45
C ALA A 195 -22.54 -5.89 -5.46
N TYR A 196 -21.64 -5.05 -5.96
CA TYR A 196 -20.20 -5.34 -5.98
C TYR A 196 -19.64 -5.48 -4.55
N VAL A 197 -19.90 -4.50 -3.68
CA VAL A 197 -19.45 -4.52 -2.29
C VAL A 197 -20.03 -5.72 -1.55
N HIS A 198 -21.32 -6.05 -1.77
CA HIS A 198 -21.97 -7.23 -1.18
C HIS A 198 -21.25 -8.53 -1.60
N THR A 199 -20.92 -8.68 -2.89
CA THR A 199 -20.22 -9.86 -3.41
C THR A 199 -18.84 -10.02 -2.78
N ILE A 200 -18.08 -8.92 -2.66
CA ILE A 200 -16.73 -8.93 -2.06
C ILE A 200 -16.78 -9.16 -0.54
N SER A 201 -17.81 -8.66 0.14
CA SER A 201 -17.99 -8.80 1.59
C SER A 201 -18.49 -10.18 2.00
N SER A 202 -19.20 -10.87 1.09
CA SER A 202 -19.74 -12.20 1.37
C SER A 202 -18.63 -13.23 1.54
N PRO A 203 -18.74 -14.17 2.50
CA PRO A 203 -17.77 -15.24 2.66
C PRO A 203 -17.65 -16.02 1.33
N ILE A 204 -16.42 -16.30 0.91
CA ILE A 204 -16.18 -17.16 -0.27
C ILE A 204 -16.83 -18.50 0.04
N GLN A 205 -17.97 -18.77 -0.58
CA GLN A 205 -18.54 -20.11 -0.50
C GLN A 205 -17.53 -21.07 -1.15
N PRO A 206 -17.09 -22.13 -0.44
CA PRO A 206 -16.38 -23.21 -1.10
C PRO A 206 -17.30 -23.69 -2.22
N LEU A 207 -16.77 -23.79 -3.44
CA LEU A 207 -17.49 -24.39 -4.57
C LEU A 207 -18.07 -25.72 -4.06
N SER A 208 -19.36 -25.72 -3.75
CA SER A 208 -20.07 -26.93 -3.42
C SER A 208 -19.94 -27.81 -4.65
N SER A 209 -19.39 -29.00 -4.47
CA SER A 209 -19.31 -30.07 -5.46
C SER A 209 -20.72 -30.56 -5.78
N SER A 210 -21.56 -29.73 -6.34
CA SER A 210 -22.78 -30.15 -7.02
C SER A 210 -22.39 -30.56 -8.44
N ARG A 211 -21.81 -31.76 -8.56
CA ARG A 211 -22.00 -32.53 -9.80
C ARG A 211 -23.51 -32.71 -9.93
N PRO A 212 -24.13 -32.27 -11.04
CA PRO A 212 -25.47 -32.77 -11.34
C PRO A 212 -25.35 -34.27 -11.61
N SER A 213 -25.78 -35.06 -10.64
CA SER A 213 -26.09 -36.46 -10.86
C SER A 213 -27.40 -36.48 -11.62
N SER A 214 -27.35 -36.67 -12.91
CA SER A 214 -28.36 -37.34 -13.70
C SER A 214 -28.28 -36.90 -15.16
N LEU A 215 -27.67 -37.72 -15.96
CA LEU A 215 -28.12 -37.92 -17.33
C LEU A 215 -28.57 -39.37 -17.42
N PRO A 216 -29.76 -39.62 -18.02
CA PRO A 216 -30.27 -40.96 -18.30
C PRO A 216 -29.45 -41.63 -19.40
#